data_eaaa8dd0d17081fa44bbaf8915ba6302
#
_entry.id   eaaa8dd0d17081fa44bbaf8915ba6302
#
_cell.length_a   1.000
_cell.length_b   1.000
_cell.length_c   1.000
_cell.angle_alpha   90.00
_cell.angle_beta   90.00
_cell.angle_gamma   90.00
#
_symmetry.space_group_name_H-M   'P 1'
#
loop_
_entity.id
_entity.type
_entity.pdbx_description
1 polymer ?
#
loop_
_entity_poly.entity_id
_entity_poly.type
_entity_poly.pdbx_seq_one_letter_code
_entity_poly.pdbx_strand_id
1 'polypeptide(L)'
;MRVTGGEFCGRALKVPKSDAIRPTQDRVRQALFNIIQAEVPGSDFLDLFSGSGAVGIEALSRGAGSVTFVESSRRHCAVLSENLKMLGFSLPSTNYQLSSANYHLPATSLICSDAYRWIASYSGPGFSVGFADPPYALGEERGYASVLKTLAERGVVRPGGLFVAEMTSVQKAEETPGWELVRDRTYGKTRLCIWSRASRSTASS
;
A
#
# COMPACT_ATOMS: atom_id res chain seq x y z
N MET A 1 1.22 17.93 -0.19
CA MET A 1 0.96 16.78 0.68
C MET A 1 2.11 16.66 1.68
N ARG A 2 1.86 16.20 2.92
CA ARG A 2 2.90 16.02 3.94
C ARG A 2 2.76 14.66 4.62
N VAL A 3 3.87 14.12 5.12
CA VAL A 3 3.87 12.96 6.03
C VAL A 3 3.20 13.38 7.35
N THR A 4 2.30 12.55 7.87
CA THR A 4 1.42 12.92 9.00
C THR A 4 1.88 12.36 10.35
N GLY A 5 2.80 11.40 10.37
CA GLY A 5 3.32 10.79 11.61
C GLY A 5 4.66 10.09 11.41
N GLY A 6 5.27 9.64 12.50
CA GLY A 6 6.53 8.93 12.48
C GLY A 6 7.77 9.81 12.28
N GLU A 7 8.87 9.17 11.89
CA GLU A 7 10.21 9.79 11.76
C GLU A 7 10.25 10.97 10.78
N PHE A 8 9.52 10.85 9.66
CA PHE A 8 9.51 11.89 8.62
C PHE A 8 8.33 12.86 8.77
N CYS A 9 7.67 12.92 9.92
CA CYS A 9 6.51 13.78 10.17
C CYS A 9 6.78 15.24 9.75
N GLY A 10 5.81 15.84 9.03
CA GLY A 10 5.91 17.22 8.53
C GLY A 10 6.67 17.38 7.21
N ARG A 11 7.45 16.39 6.77
CA ARG A 11 8.16 16.44 5.48
C ARG A 11 7.19 16.60 4.33
N ALA A 12 7.45 17.56 3.45
CA ALA A 12 6.65 17.80 2.26
C ALA A 12 6.97 16.74 1.19
N LEU A 13 5.91 16.17 0.57
CA LEU A 13 6.03 15.29 -0.56
C LEU A 13 5.62 16.01 -1.85
N LYS A 14 6.38 15.80 -2.91
CA LYS A 14 6.02 16.22 -4.26
C LYS A 14 4.82 15.40 -4.73
N VAL A 15 3.91 16.04 -5.44
CA VAL A 15 2.77 15.40 -6.10
C VAL A 15 2.75 15.83 -7.57
N PRO A 16 2.29 14.97 -8.50
CA PRO A 16 2.12 15.37 -9.88
C PRO A 16 1.18 16.58 -9.99
N LYS A 17 1.47 17.52 -10.92
CA LYS A 17 0.65 18.74 -11.08
C LYS A 17 -0.80 18.47 -11.45
N SER A 18 -1.10 17.29 -12.01
CA SER A 18 -2.45 16.83 -12.35
C SER A 18 -3.27 16.38 -11.14
N ASP A 19 -2.60 16.03 -10.03
CA ASP A 19 -3.24 15.43 -8.88
C ASP A 19 -3.53 16.54 -7.86
N ALA A 20 -4.76 17.03 -7.86
CA ALA A 20 -5.19 18.04 -6.89
C ALA A 20 -5.04 17.47 -5.47
N ILE A 21 -4.23 18.15 -4.65
CA ILE A 21 -4.09 17.84 -3.23
C ILE A 21 -5.45 18.05 -2.56
N ARG A 22 -6.07 16.98 -2.09
CA ARG A 22 -7.31 17.05 -1.32
C ARG A 22 -6.98 16.96 0.17
N PRO A 23 -7.34 17.96 1.00
CA PRO A 23 -7.16 17.88 2.46
C PRO A 23 -7.81 16.64 3.09
N THR A 24 -8.84 16.09 2.43
CA THR A 24 -9.51 14.85 2.81
C THR A 24 -8.58 13.66 2.77
N GLN A 25 -7.66 13.59 1.79
CA GLN A 25 -6.72 12.48 1.65
C GLN A 25 -5.74 12.39 2.84
N ASP A 26 -5.26 13.53 3.37
CA ASP A 26 -4.38 13.53 4.55
C ASP A 26 -5.09 13.01 5.79
N ARG A 27 -6.38 13.37 5.99
CA ARG A 27 -7.22 12.88 7.10
C ARG A 27 -7.52 11.38 6.98
N VAL A 28 -7.84 10.91 5.79
CA VAL A 28 -8.12 9.48 5.53
C VAL A 28 -6.85 8.66 5.77
N ARG A 29 -5.69 9.13 5.27
CA ARG A 29 -4.40 8.47 5.50
C ARG A 29 -4.06 8.42 7.00
N GLN A 30 -4.24 9.51 7.73
CA GLN A 30 -4.05 9.52 9.18
C GLN A 30 -4.99 8.53 9.89
N ALA A 31 -6.27 8.49 9.51
CA ALA A 31 -7.24 7.55 10.05
C ALA A 31 -6.84 6.09 9.75
N LEU A 32 -6.40 5.79 8.51
CA LEU A 32 -5.88 4.49 8.13
C LEU A 32 -4.75 4.06 9.08
N PHE A 33 -3.71 4.86 9.21
CA PHE A 33 -2.55 4.50 10.03
C PHE A 33 -2.85 4.47 11.53
N ASN A 34 -3.87 5.17 12.02
CA ASN A 34 -4.34 5.02 13.39
C ASN A 34 -5.05 3.67 13.60
N ILE A 35 -5.73 3.14 12.57
CA ILE A 35 -6.40 1.83 12.65
C ILE A 35 -5.37 0.70 12.66
N ILE A 36 -4.37 0.77 11.78
CA ILE A 36 -3.36 -0.30 11.61
C ILE A 36 -2.04 0.00 12.35
N GLN A 37 -2.07 0.85 13.36
CA GLN A 37 -0.84 1.32 14.03
C GLN A 37 0.02 0.21 14.64
N ALA A 38 -0.60 -0.88 15.08
CA ALA A 38 0.10 -2.02 15.68
C ALA A 38 0.75 -2.95 14.64
N GLU A 39 0.26 -2.94 13.40
CA GLU A 39 0.67 -3.84 12.32
C GLU A 39 1.78 -3.24 11.43
N VAL A 40 2.01 -1.91 11.53
CA VAL A 40 2.98 -1.21 10.68
C VAL A 40 4.44 -1.40 11.12
N PRO A 41 4.80 -1.27 12.41
CA PRO A 41 6.20 -1.41 12.82
C PRO A 41 6.78 -2.78 12.45
N GLY A 42 7.92 -2.79 11.75
CA GLY A 42 8.60 -4.01 11.30
C GLY A 42 7.89 -4.77 10.16
N SER A 43 6.78 -4.24 9.63
CA SER A 43 6.02 -4.90 8.55
C SER A 43 6.74 -4.88 7.21
N ASP A 44 6.48 -5.91 6.39
CA ASP A 44 6.68 -5.86 4.95
C ASP A 44 5.40 -5.27 4.34
N PHE A 45 5.49 -4.02 3.88
CA PHE A 45 4.33 -3.24 3.42
C PHE A 45 4.30 -3.19 1.88
N LEU A 46 3.12 -3.43 1.29
CA LEU A 46 2.87 -3.32 -0.15
C LEU A 46 1.94 -2.12 -0.41
N ASP A 47 2.39 -1.17 -1.24
CA ASP A 47 1.62 -0.02 -1.70
C ASP A 47 1.30 -0.17 -3.18
N LEU A 48 0.09 -0.64 -3.49
CA LEU A 48 -0.42 -0.79 -4.86
C LEU A 48 -1.08 0.52 -5.32
N PHE A 49 -0.87 0.87 -6.59
CA PHE A 49 -1.31 2.16 -7.15
C PHE A 49 -0.70 3.35 -6.41
N SER A 50 0.60 3.26 -6.13
CA SER A 50 1.31 4.11 -5.16
C SER A 50 1.28 5.61 -5.48
N GLY A 51 1.06 6.01 -6.73
CA GLY A 51 1.03 7.42 -7.14
C GLY A 51 2.31 8.17 -6.74
N SER A 52 2.18 9.16 -5.85
CA SER A 52 3.31 9.90 -5.28
C SER A 52 4.03 9.17 -4.14
N GLY A 53 3.55 7.99 -3.74
CA GLY A 53 4.08 7.17 -2.65
C GLY A 53 3.63 7.58 -1.26
N ALA A 54 2.59 8.40 -1.14
CA ALA A 54 2.21 9.00 0.14
C ALA A 54 1.88 7.96 1.22
N VAL A 55 1.24 6.85 0.89
CA VAL A 55 0.86 5.80 1.84
C VAL A 55 2.08 4.96 2.23
N GLY A 56 2.83 4.45 1.27
CA GLY A 56 4.03 3.67 1.57
C GLY A 56 5.12 4.49 2.29
N ILE A 57 5.28 5.77 1.96
CA ILE A 57 6.20 6.68 2.69
C ILE A 57 5.70 6.92 4.13
N GLU A 58 4.41 7.05 4.35
CA GLU A 58 3.84 7.11 5.69
C GLU A 58 4.12 5.82 6.48
N ALA A 59 4.01 4.64 5.83
CA ALA A 59 4.37 3.35 6.43
C ALA A 59 5.86 3.31 6.83
N LEU A 60 6.78 3.74 5.94
CA LEU A 60 8.21 3.89 6.25
C LEU A 60 8.41 4.79 7.46
N SER A 61 7.76 5.96 7.46
CA SER A 61 7.85 6.94 8.54
C SER A 61 7.39 6.40 9.89
N ARG A 62 6.48 5.43 9.89
CA ARG A 62 5.91 4.79 11.09
C ARG A 62 6.58 3.47 11.45
N GLY A 63 7.71 3.15 10.83
CA GLY A 63 8.58 2.04 11.20
C GLY A 63 8.32 0.75 10.44
N ALA A 64 7.71 0.77 9.25
CA ALA A 64 7.69 -0.42 8.39
C ALA A 64 9.12 -0.92 8.11
N GLY A 65 9.33 -2.22 8.16
CA GLY A 65 10.63 -2.86 7.92
C GLY A 65 11.03 -2.85 6.45
N SER A 66 10.05 -2.95 5.56
CA SER A 66 10.24 -2.78 4.12
C SER A 66 8.99 -2.23 3.46
N VAL A 67 9.14 -1.54 2.32
CA VAL A 67 8.00 -1.10 1.49
C VAL A 67 8.27 -1.38 0.03
N THR A 68 7.30 -2.07 -0.61
CA THR A 68 7.28 -2.24 -2.05
C THR A 68 6.18 -1.38 -2.64
N PHE A 69 6.56 -0.48 -3.54
CA PHE A 69 5.67 0.39 -4.29
C PHE A 69 5.43 -0.19 -5.69
N VAL A 70 4.17 -0.24 -6.12
CA VAL A 70 3.80 -0.64 -7.48
C VAL A 70 2.97 0.46 -8.12
N GLU A 71 3.48 1.02 -9.22
CA GLU A 71 2.87 2.14 -9.94
C GLU A 71 3.04 1.97 -11.44
N SER A 72 1.97 2.17 -12.21
CA SER A 72 2.00 1.99 -13.66
C SER A 72 2.52 3.21 -14.42
N SER A 73 2.25 4.42 -13.92
CA SER A 73 2.65 5.68 -14.55
C SER A 73 4.13 5.97 -14.33
N ARG A 74 4.93 5.98 -15.40
CA ARG A 74 6.35 6.37 -15.33
C ARG A 74 6.55 7.76 -14.74
N ARG A 75 5.60 8.69 -14.96
CA ARG A 75 5.64 10.04 -14.39
C ARG A 75 5.47 10.00 -12.86
N HIS A 76 4.53 9.19 -12.36
CA HIS A 76 4.34 9.01 -10.93
C HIS A 76 5.54 8.28 -10.30
N CYS A 77 6.07 7.24 -10.97
CA CYS A 77 7.31 6.58 -10.52
C CYS A 77 8.47 7.56 -10.38
N ALA A 78 8.63 8.52 -11.30
CA ALA A 78 9.67 9.53 -11.21
C ALA A 78 9.47 10.45 -9.98
N VAL A 79 8.25 10.92 -9.73
CA VAL A 79 7.91 11.76 -8.57
C VAL A 79 8.14 10.97 -7.26
N LEU A 80 7.69 9.73 -7.20
CA LEU A 80 7.90 8.85 -6.05
C LEU A 80 9.40 8.62 -5.78
N SER A 81 10.18 8.36 -6.83
CA SER A 81 11.64 8.24 -6.74
C SER A 81 12.29 9.49 -6.15
N GLU A 82 11.84 10.69 -6.57
CA GLU A 82 12.33 11.95 -6.01
C GLU A 82 11.93 12.11 -4.53
N ASN A 83 10.71 11.73 -4.15
CA ASN A 83 10.25 11.75 -2.76
C ASN A 83 11.11 10.83 -1.88
N LEU A 84 11.39 9.62 -2.33
CA LEU A 84 12.25 8.68 -1.61
C LEU A 84 13.67 9.21 -1.46
N LYS A 85 14.26 9.78 -2.52
CA LYS A 85 15.59 10.40 -2.48
C LYS A 85 15.66 11.57 -1.49
N MET A 86 14.64 12.42 -1.43
CA MET A 86 14.56 13.51 -0.45
C MET A 86 14.54 13.04 1.01
N LEU A 87 14.11 11.80 1.23
CA LEU A 87 14.08 11.16 2.55
C LEU A 87 15.34 10.32 2.84
N GLY A 88 16.33 10.34 1.94
CA GLY A 88 17.61 9.66 2.13
C GLY A 88 17.70 8.26 1.53
N PHE A 89 16.64 7.77 0.85
CA PHE A 89 16.70 6.48 0.18
C PHE A 89 17.46 6.57 -1.14
N SER A 90 18.45 5.71 -1.33
CA SER A 90 19.22 5.61 -2.57
C SER A 90 18.54 4.65 -3.54
N LEU A 91 18.45 5.05 -4.82
CA LEU A 91 17.93 4.21 -5.90
C LEU A 91 19.11 3.53 -6.62
N PRO A 92 19.20 2.19 -6.69
CA PRO A 92 20.14 1.56 -7.62
C PRO A 92 19.74 1.85 -9.07
N SER A 93 20.74 2.03 -9.93
CA SER A 93 20.59 2.52 -11.31
C SER A 93 19.98 1.52 -12.31
N THR A 94 19.66 0.30 -11.91
CA THR A 94 19.06 -0.73 -12.79
C THR A 94 18.03 -1.55 -12.05
N ASN A 95 16.83 -1.62 -12.61
CA ASN A 95 15.68 -2.40 -12.12
C ASN A 95 15.10 -1.99 -10.77
N TYR A 96 14.94 -0.67 -10.52
CA TYR A 96 14.10 -0.08 -9.46
C TYR A 96 14.04 -0.81 -8.10
N GLN A 97 15.04 -1.62 -7.76
CA GLN A 97 15.20 -2.14 -6.41
C GLN A 97 16.02 -1.16 -5.60
N LEU A 98 15.39 -0.60 -4.55
CA LEU A 98 16.04 0.30 -3.62
C LEU A 98 16.65 -0.52 -2.49
N SER A 99 17.96 -0.63 -2.45
CA SER A 99 18.66 -0.98 -1.21
C SER A 99 18.98 0.29 -0.45
N SER A 100 18.74 0.33 0.86
CA SER A 100 19.19 1.45 1.68
C SER A 100 20.72 1.51 1.66
N ALA A 101 21.28 2.61 1.17
CA ALA A 101 22.72 2.85 1.27
C ALA A 101 23.16 3.11 2.72
N ASN A 102 22.21 3.41 3.61
CA ASN A 102 22.40 3.57 5.03
C ASN A 102 21.80 2.36 5.75
N TYR A 103 22.62 1.66 6.53
CA TYR A 103 22.23 0.48 7.34
C TYR A 103 21.09 0.72 8.36
N HIS A 104 20.56 1.94 8.45
CA HIS A 104 19.48 2.34 9.35
C HIS A 104 18.14 2.60 8.65
N LEU A 105 18.09 2.62 7.30
CA LEU A 105 16.85 2.86 6.58
C LEU A 105 16.19 1.54 6.15
N PRO A 106 14.84 1.45 6.22
CA PRO A 106 14.09 0.27 5.76
C PRO A 106 14.36 -0.02 4.28
N ALA A 107 14.25 -1.29 3.88
CA ALA A 107 14.38 -1.68 2.49
C ALA A 107 13.18 -1.16 1.68
N THR A 108 13.45 -0.55 0.51
CA THR A 108 12.41 -0.04 -0.38
C THR A 108 12.59 -0.56 -1.80
N SER A 109 11.48 -0.87 -2.46
CA SER A 109 11.44 -1.28 -3.87
C SER A 109 10.39 -0.48 -4.61
N LEU A 110 10.72 0.02 -5.81
CA LEU A 110 9.78 0.70 -6.70
C LEU A 110 9.65 -0.09 -8.00
N ILE A 111 8.45 -0.57 -8.28
CA ILE A 111 8.10 -1.38 -9.46
C ILE A 111 7.24 -0.55 -10.39
N CYS A 112 7.75 -0.23 -11.58
CA CYS A 112 6.98 0.45 -12.60
C CYS A 112 6.19 -0.58 -13.44
N SER A 113 4.98 -0.92 -12.99
CA SER A 113 4.12 -1.95 -13.59
C SER A 113 2.65 -1.70 -13.29
N ASP A 114 1.78 -2.27 -14.13
CA ASP A 114 0.37 -2.40 -13.78
C ASP A 114 0.23 -3.29 -12.53
N ALA A 115 -0.53 -2.83 -11.54
CA ALA A 115 -0.66 -3.49 -10.26
C ALA A 115 -1.31 -4.88 -10.38
N TYR A 116 -2.35 -5.03 -11.21
CA TYR A 116 -3.04 -6.31 -11.42
C TYR A 116 -2.13 -7.33 -12.11
N ARG A 117 -1.37 -6.88 -13.13
CA ARG A 117 -0.38 -7.74 -13.79
C ARG A 117 0.71 -8.17 -12.80
N TRP A 118 1.18 -7.25 -11.98
CA TRP A 118 2.24 -7.52 -11.03
C TRP A 118 1.80 -8.55 -9.97
N ILE A 119 0.63 -8.37 -9.32
CA ILE A 119 0.12 -9.34 -8.34
C ILE A 119 -0.12 -10.72 -8.96
N ALA A 120 -0.60 -10.79 -10.21
CA ALA A 120 -0.81 -12.06 -10.91
C ALA A 120 0.47 -12.83 -11.20
N SER A 121 1.62 -12.14 -11.37
CA SER A 121 2.93 -12.74 -11.62
C SER A 121 3.80 -12.85 -10.37
N TYR A 122 3.32 -12.41 -9.20
CA TYR A 122 4.12 -12.40 -7.98
C TYR A 122 4.46 -13.81 -7.49
N SER A 123 5.72 -14.00 -7.05
CA SER A 123 6.23 -15.27 -6.53
C SER A 123 7.20 -15.09 -5.35
N GLY A 124 7.23 -13.89 -4.75
CA GLY A 124 8.09 -13.58 -3.60
C GLY A 124 7.47 -13.98 -2.25
N PRO A 125 8.12 -13.61 -1.14
CA PRO A 125 7.59 -13.77 0.20
C PRO A 125 6.34 -12.88 0.40
N GLY A 126 5.34 -13.37 1.16
CA GLY A 126 4.11 -12.64 1.38
C GLY A 126 4.29 -11.40 2.26
N PHE A 127 3.61 -10.31 1.91
CA PHE A 127 3.57 -9.06 2.67
C PHE A 127 2.72 -9.19 3.95
N SER A 128 3.09 -8.44 4.98
CA SER A 128 2.32 -8.32 6.22
C SER A 128 1.08 -7.46 6.04
N VAL A 129 1.26 -6.36 5.32
CA VAL A 129 0.20 -5.38 5.05
C VAL A 129 0.24 -5.01 3.57
N GLY A 130 -0.90 -5.11 2.90
CA GLY A 130 -1.10 -4.58 1.55
C GLY A 130 -2.09 -3.43 1.57
N PHE A 131 -1.84 -2.40 0.76
CA PHE A 131 -2.75 -1.27 0.54
C PHE A 131 -3.02 -1.10 -0.94
N ALA A 132 -4.24 -0.70 -1.29
CA ALA A 132 -4.63 -0.32 -2.65
C ALA A 132 -5.63 0.85 -2.66
N ASP A 133 -5.33 1.84 -3.52
CA ASP A 133 -6.23 2.93 -3.90
C ASP A 133 -6.27 3.06 -5.43
N PRO A 134 -6.93 2.10 -6.12
CA PRO A 134 -7.02 2.15 -7.58
C PRO A 134 -7.85 3.35 -8.05
N PRO A 135 -7.58 3.90 -9.26
CA PRO A 135 -8.49 4.87 -9.89
C PRO A 135 -9.93 4.33 -9.88
N TYR A 136 -10.90 5.17 -9.53
CA TYR A 136 -12.30 4.76 -9.29
C TYR A 136 -12.89 3.88 -10.39
N ALA A 137 -12.67 4.20 -11.67
CA ALA A 137 -13.15 3.41 -12.79
C ALA A 137 -12.65 1.96 -12.77
N LEU A 138 -11.37 1.74 -12.44
CA LEU A 138 -10.79 0.39 -12.39
C LEU A 138 -11.26 -0.40 -11.15
N GLY A 139 -11.50 0.28 -10.03
CA GLY A 139 -12.02 -0.34 -8.82
C GLY A 139 -13.49 -0.77 -8.96
N GLU A 140 -14.29 -0.03 -9.74
CA GLU A 140 -15.70 -0.37 -10.02
C GLU A 140 -15.83 -1.51 -11.03
N GLU A 141 -15.01 -1.53 -12.09
CA GLU A 141 -15.07 -2.56 -13.14
C GLU A 141 -14.60 -3.94 -12.68
N ARG A 142 -13.55 -4.01 -11.85
CA ARG A 142 -12.90 -5.29 -11.51
C ARG A 142 -13.31 -5.85 -10.15
N GLY A 143 -13.82 -5.00 -9.26
CA GLY A 143 -14.19 -5.38 -7.89
C GLY A 143 -12.99 -5.83 -7.03
N TYR A 144 -13.11 -5.67 -5.73
CA TYR A 144 -12.05 -6.09 -4.81
C TYR A 144 -12.03 -7.59 -4.54
N ALA A 145 -13.14 -8.32 -4.74
CA ALA A 145 -13.18 -9.78 -4.55
C ALA A 145 -12.16 -10.50 -5.45
N SER A 146 -12.04 -10.09 -6.72
CA SER A 146 -11.07 -10.66 -7.66
C SER A 146 -9.61 -10.36 -7.25
N VAL A 147 -9.36 -9.16 -6.72
CA VAL A 147 -8.06 -8.76 -6.20
C VAL A 147 -7.70 -9.61 -4.98
N LEU A 148 -8.58 -9.67 -3.98
CA LEU A 148 -8.39 -10.45 -2.75
C LEU A 148 -8.13 -11.93 -3.07
N LYS A 149 -8.89 -12.52 -4.01
CA LYS A 149 -8.68 -13.89 -4.49
C LYS A 149 -7.24 -14.05 -5.04
N THR A 150 -6.81 -13.18 -5.95
CA THR A 150 -5.46 -13.26 -6.54
C THR A 150 -4.37 -13.06 -5.50
N LEU A 151 -4.54 -12.11 -4.58
CA LEU A 151 -3.59 -11.89 -3.47
C LEU A 151 -3.40 -13.14 -2.60
N ALA A 152 -4.51 -13.87 -2.35
CA ALA A 152 -4.47 -15.12 -1.59
C ALA A 152 -3.82 -16.27 -2.39
N GLU A 153 -4.26 -16.49 -3.63
CA GLU A 153 -3.75 -17.58 -4.50
C GLU A 153 -2.25 -17.46 -4.78
N ARG A 154 -1.76 -16.23 -4.99
CA ARG A 154 -0.34 -15.95 -5.23
C ARG A 154 0.49 -15.77 -3.96
N GLY A 155 -0.15 -15.81 -2.80
CA GLY A 155 0.57 -15.60 -1.55
C GLY A 155 1.12 -14.18 -1.36
N VAL A 156 0.57 -13.18 -2.10
CA VAL A 156 1.05 -11.79 -2.05
C VAL A 156 0.90 -11.20 -0.65
N VAL A 157 -0.22 -11.44 -0.01
CA VAL A 157 -0.39 -11.15 1.42
C VAL A 157 -0.29 -12.46 2.19
N ARG A 158 0.55 -12.53 3.19
CA ARG A 158 0.76 -13.77 3.99
C ARG A 158 -0.47 -14.13 4.84
N PRO A 159 -0.68 -15.39 5.22
CA PRO A 159 -1.69 -15.76 6.22
C PRO A 159 -1.53 -14.92 7.49
N GLY A 160 -2.65 -14.40 8.03
CA GLY A 160 -2.68 -13.45 9.15
C GLY A 160 -2.31 -12.00 8.76
N GLY A 161 -1.91 -11.74 7.53
CA GLY A 161 -1.65 -10.39 7.03
C GLY A 161 -2.92 -9.61 6.74
N LEU A 162 -2.79 -8.29 6.61
CA LEU A 162 -3.88 -7.38 6.32
C LEU A 162 -3.86 -6.92 4.86
N PHE A 163 -5.04 -6.71 4.30
CA PHE A 163 -5.21 -5.96 3.07
C PHE A 163 -6.19 -4.81 3.29
N VAL A 164 -5.77 -3.61 2.94
CA VAL A 164 -6.55 -2.38 3.05
C VAL A 164 -6.91 -1.88 1.65
N ALA A 165 -8.18 -1.60 1.44
CA ALA A 165 -8.63 -0.93 0.23
C ALA A 165 -9.26 0.43 0.56
N GLU A 166 -8.82 1.45 -0.17
CA GLU A 166 -9.54 2.72 -0.29
C GLU A 166 -10.51 2.62 -1.46
N MET A 167 -11.78 2.94 -1.23
CA MET A 167 -12.84 2.84 -2.22
C MET A 167 -13.85 3.98 -2.07
N THR A 168 -14.76 4.13 -3.02
CA THR A 168 -15.86 5.08 -2.88
C THR A 168 -16.83 4.62 -1.78
N SER A 169 -17.49 5.57 -1.11
CA SER A 169 -18.45 5.27 -0.03
C SER A 169 -19.66 4.45 -0.48
N VAL A 170 -19.94 4.41 -1.79
CA VAL A 170 -21.06 3.65 -2.38
C VAL A 170 -20.69 2.22 -2.75
N GLN A 171 -19.40 1.91 -2.90
CA GLN A 171 -18.94 0.55 -3.17
C GLN A 171 -19.14 -0.33 -1.94
N LYS A 172 -19.49 -1.59 -2.15
CA LYS A 172 -19.67 -2.57 -1.07
C LYS A 172 -18.40 -3.40 -0.91
N ALA A 173 -18.05 -3.70 0.33
CA ALA A 173 -17.08 -4.74 0.63
C ALA A 173 -17.74 -6.10 0.40
N GLU A 174 -17.22 -6.86 -0.55
CA GLU A 174 -17.73 -8.20 -0.87
C GLU A 174 -17.10 -9.24 0.06
N GLU A 175 -17.91 -10.22 0.46
CA GLU A 175 -17.41 -11.41 1.14
C GLU A 175 -16.53 -12.20 0.18
N THR A 176 -15.32 -12.52 0.62
CA THR A 176 -14.34 -13.25 -0.21
C THR A 176 -13.77 -14.41 0.58
N PRO A 177 -13.86 -15.66 0.06
CA PRO A 177 -13.31 -16.82 0.74
C PRO A 177 -11.83 -16.65 1.11
N GLY A 178 -11.47 -16.98 2.34
CA GLY A 178 -10.11 -16.84 2.87
C GLY A 178 -9.77 -15.43 3.38
N TRP A 179 -10.75 -14.53 3.41
CA TRP A 179 -10.61 -13.18 3.96
C TRP A 179 -11.75 -12.86 4.92
N GLU A 180 -11.42 -12.22 6.02
CA GLU A 180 -12.35 -11.69 7.01
C GLU A 180 -12.31 -10.17 6.97
N LEU A 181 -13.45 -9.51 6.78
CA LEU A 181 -13.57 -8.06 6.86
C LEU A 181 -13.52 -7.63 8.33
N VAL A 182 -12.36 -7.15 8.79
CA VAL A 182 -12.14 -6.80 10.21
C VAL A 182 -12.45 -5.35 10.52
N ARG A 183 -12.43 -4.46 9.53
CA ARG A 183 -12.79 -3.05 9.68
C ARG A 183 -13.43 -2.52 8.42
N ASP A 184 -14.43 -1.66 8.62
CA ASP A 184 -15.16 -0.95 7.58
C ASP A 184 -15.53 0.44 8.11
N ARG A 185 -14.97 1.49 7.51
CA ARG A 185 -15.15 2.87 7.96
C ARG A 185 -15.30 3.81 6.79
N THR A 186 -16.28 4.72 6.87
CA THR A 186 -16.54 5.74 5.85
C THR A 186 -16.12 7.11 6.35
N TYR A 187 -15.39 7.84 5.51
CA TYR A 187 -14.92 9.20 5.72
C TYR A 187 -15.37 10.09 4.56
N GLY A 188 -16.54 10.70 4.69
CA GLY A 188 -17.15 11.46 3.60
C GLY A 188 -17.44 10.58 2.38
N LYS A 189 -16.74 10.81 1.27
CA LYS A 189 -16.89 10.04 0.02
C LYS A 189 -15.92 8.84 -0.08
N THR A 190 -15.04 8.67 0.89
CA THR A 190 -14.03 7.61 0.94
C THR A 190 -14.44 6.56 1.96
N ARG A 191 -14.29 5.30 1.61
CA ARG A 191 -14.48 4.14 2.48
C ARG A 191 -13.17 3.37 2.59
N LEU A 192 -12.75 3.05 3.80
CA LEU A 192 -11.63 2.18 4.10
C LEU A 192 -12.16 0.83 4.55
N CYS A 193 -11.83 -0.21 3.81
CA CYS A 193 -12.10 -1.59 4.17
C CYS A 193 -10.81 -2.31 4.46
N ILE A 194 -10.75 -3.05 5.56
CA ILE A 194 -9.58 -3.81 5.98
C ILE A 194 -9.99 -5.26 6.16
N TRP A 195 -9.34 -6.13 5.40
CA TRP A 195 -9.49 -7.58 5.52
C TRP A 195 -8.25 -8.19 6.15
N SER A 196 -8.48 -9.18 7.00
CA SER A 196 -7.44 -10.09 7.47
C SER A 196 -7.46 -11.36 6.62
N ARG A 197 -6.30 -11.80 6.16
CA ARG A 197 -6.19 -13.07 5.48
C ARG A 197 -6.25 -14.20 6.50
N ALA A 198 -7.16 -15.15 6.32
CA ALA A 198 -7.30 -16.31 7.20
C ALA A 198 -5.95 -17.04 7.37
N SER A 199 -5.59 -17.32 8.61
CA SER A 199 -4.47 -18.20 8.92
C SER A 199 -4.77 -19.58 8.33
N ARG A 200 -3.78 -20.27 7.74
CA ARG A 200 -3.97 -21.66 7.36
C ARG A 200 -4.38 -22.42 8.62
N SER A 201 -5.61 -22.91 8.67
CA SER A 201 -5.99 -23.92 9.65
C SER A 201 -4.98 -25.07 9.48
N THR A 202 -4.17 -25.33 10.49
CA THR A 202 -3.48 -26.62 10.62
C THR A 202 -4.60 -27.65 10.78
N ALA A 203 -5.08 -28.20 9.68
CA ALA A 203 -5.86 -29.41 9.71
C ALA A 203 -4.93 -30.47 10.32
N SER A 204 -5.16 -30.77 11.59
CA SER A 204 -4.58 -31.92 12.28
C SER A 204 -4.97 -33.15 11.51
N SER A 205 -4.01 -33.82 10.95
CA SER A 205 -4.12 -35.19 10.42
C SER A 205 -4.24 -36.15 11.58
#